data_220141cbda173c7752747a46264300c7
#
_entry.id   220141cbda173c7752747a46264300c7
#
_cell.length_a   1.000
_cell.length_b   1.000
_cell.length_c   1.000
_cell.angle_alpha   90.00
_cell.angle_beta   90.00
_cell.angle_gamma   90.00
#
_symmetry.space_group_name_H-M   'P 1'
#
loop_
_entity.id
_entity.type
_entity.pdbx_description
1 polymer ?
#
loop_
_entity_poly.entity_id
_entity_poly.type
_entity_poly.pdbx_seq_one_letter_code
_entity_poly.pdbx_strand_id
1 'polypeptide(L)'
;MKTITRTLRRSLVLAAGSLALLVAGCSHVPSWMGGGGQAVHVDLGGGQEVPPVVVDGTGTGTITIASDGAVSGSVTTRGVAGIAAHIHEGAIGQNGPVIIPLEKTGPDTWSVPKGAKLTDAQMAAFKRGDLYVNVHTARHRGGEVRGQIIP
;
A
#
# COMPACT_ATOMS: atom_id res chain seq x y z
N MET A 1 83.41 16.36 -47.12
CA MET A 1 82.80 16.67 -45.83
C MET A 1 81.30 16.68 -46.05
N LYS A 2 80.59 15.60 -45.56
CA LYS A 2 79.12 15.41 -45.73
C LYS A 2 78.44 15.62 -44.38
N THR A 3 77.67 16.70 -44.29
CA THR A 3 76.90 17.05 -43.11
C THR A 3 75.55 16.26 -43.13
N ILE A 4 75.34 15.46 -42.12
CA ILE A 4 74.08 14.68 -41.96
C ILE A 4 73.18 15.48 -41.01
N THR A 5 72.07 15.94 -41.56
CA THR A 5 71.02 16.64 -40.78
C THR A 5 70.01 15.58 -40.26
N ARG A 6 69.94 15.38 -38.95
CA ARG A 6 68.97 14.52 -38.28
C ARG A 6 67.67 15.26 -38.06
N THR A 7 66.65 14.89 -38.77
CA THR A 7 65.28 15.40 -38.55
C THR A 7 64.63 14.67 -37.37
N LEU A 8 64.32 15.39 -36.31
CA LEU A 8 63.65 14.89 -35.11
C LEU A 8 62.12 14.88 -35.38
N ARG A 9 61.56 13.70 -35.58
CA ARG A 9 60.09 13.52 -35.66
C ARG A 9 59.51 13.55 -34.22
N ARG A 10 58.78 14.59 -33.89
CA ARG A 10 57.99 14.67 -32.69
C ARG A 10 56.69 13.92 -32.94
N SER A 11 56.49 12.75 -32.28
CA SER A 11 55.23 12.01 -32.27
C SER A 11 54.26 12.70 -31.27
N LEU A 12 53.20 13.25 -31.82
CA LEU A 12 52.08 13.80 -31.02
C LEU A 12 51.20 12.66 -30.61
N VAL A 13 51.21 12.28 -29.32
CA VAL A 13 50.27 11.29 -28.75
C VAL A 13 49.01 12.06 -28.37
N LEU A 14 47.94 11.86 -29.14
CA LEU A 14 46.58 12.29 -28.78
C LEU A 14 46.04 11.32 -27.74
N ALA A 15 45.96 11.76 -26.49
CA ALA A 15 45.20 11.05 -25.46
C ALA A 15 43.72 11.36 -25.64
N ALA A 16 42.98 10.39 -26.18
CA ALA A 16 41.52 10.43 -26.21
C ALA A 16 40.96 10.13 -24.81
N GLY A 17 40.58 11.18 -24.08
CA GLY A 17 39.89 11.08 -22.81
C GLY A 17 38.44 10.62 -23.02
N SER A 18 38.15 9.38 -22.72
CA SER A 18 36.77 8.87 -22.70
C SER A 18 36.06 9.38 -21.44
N LEU A 19 35.20 10.40 -21.60
CA LEU A 19 34.33 10.92 -20.57
C LEU A 19 33.15 9.91 -20.40
N ALA A 20 33.26 9.00 -19.43
CA ALA A 20 32.16 8.12 -19.05
C ALA A 20 31.09 8.94 -18.31
N LEU A 21 30.01 9.29 -18.99
CA LEU A 21 28.79 9.80 -18.33
C LEU A 21 28.19 8.67 -17.49
N LEU A 22 28.37 8.75 -16.17
CA LEU A 22 27.58 7.97 -15.21
C LEU A 22 26.16 8.55 -15.19
N VAL A 23 25.27 8.00 -16.01
CA VAL A 23 23.85 8.24 -15.87
C VAL A 23 23.39 7.47 -14.63
N ALA A 24 23.30 8.16 -13.49
CA ALA A 24 22.62 7.68 -12.30
C ALA A 24 21.12 7.64 -12.63
N GLY A 25 20.69 6.58 -13.32
CA GLY A 25 19.28 6.27 -13.52
C GLY A 25 18.69 5.89 -12.18
N CYS A 26 17.90 6.78 -11.55
CA CYS A 26 16.96 6.38 -10.53
C CYS A 26 15.98 5.41 -11.19
N SER A 27 16.24 4.11 -11.06
CA SER A 27 15.31 3.07 -11.47
C SER A 27 14.12 3.13 -10.51
N HIS A 28 13.17 3.98 -10.84
CA HIS A 28 11.85 3.95 -10.24
C HIS A 28 11.14 2.71 -10.81
N VAL A 29 11.39 1.54 -10.20
CA VAL A 29 10.60 0.34 -10.50
C VAL A 29 9.19 0.62 -10.00
N PRO A 30 8.18 0.62 -10.90
CA PRO A 30 6.80 0.75 -10.45
C PRO A 30 6.51 -0.34 -9.42
N SER A 31 5.84 0.00 -8.32
CA SER A 31 5.56 -0.93 -7.20
C SER A 31 4.80 -2.21 -7.60
N TRP A 32 4.25 -2.29 -8.81
CA TRP A 32 3.61 -3.49 -9.36
C TRP A 32 4.58 -4.50 -9.99
N MET A 33 5.87 -4.12 -10.20
CA MET A 33 6.90 -5.02 -10.78
C MET A 33 7.76 -5.74 -9.74
N GLY A 34 7.73 -5.31 -8.49
CA GLY A 34 8.38 -6.04 -7.40
C GLY A 34 7.30 -6.81 -6.64
N GLY A 35 7.57 -8.01 -6.16
CA GLY A 35 6.64 -8.82 -5.36
C GLY A 35 6.22 -8.19 -4.01
N GLY A 36 6.22 -6.87 -3.92
CA GLY A 36 5.71 -6.05 -2.82
C GLY A 36 4.22 -5.78 -3.00
N GLY A 37 3.44 -5.89 -1.91
CA GLY A 37 2.03 -5.54 -1.90
C GLY A 37 1.82 -4.03 -1.99
N GLN A 38 0.64 -3.63 -2.46
CA GLN A 38 0.18 -2.26 -2.41
C GLN A 38 -0.28 -1.94 -0.98
N ALA A 39 0.42 -1.03 -0.32
CA ALA A 39 0.05 -0.53 1.01
C ALA A 39 -0.93 0.62 0.85
N VAL A 40 -2.12 0.46 1.43
CA VAL A 40 -3.20 1.45 1.39
C VAL A 40 -3.41 2.00 2.79
N HIS A 41 -3.32 3.30 2.95
CA HIS A 41 -3.72 3.98 4.19
C HIS A 41 -5.23 4.06 4.26
N VAL A 42 -5.80 3.78 5.43
CA VAL A 42 -7.25 3.75 5.65
C VAL A 42 -7.57 4.61 6.87
N ASP A 43 -8.41 5.62 6.67
CA ASP A 43 -9.00 6.42 7.74
C ASP A 43 -10.44 5.99 7.97
N LEU A 44 -10.79 5.67 9.23
CA LEU A 44 -12.10 5.20 9.63
C LEU A 44 -12.85 6.29 10.38
N GLY A 45 -14.12 6.48 10.04
CA GLY A 45 -15.02 7.40 10.73
C GLY A 45 -16.47 6.99 10.59
N GLY A 46 -17.31 7.45 11.51
CA GLY A 46 -18.74 7.12 11.53
C GLY A 46 -19.50 7.65 10.33
N GLY A 47 -19.04 8.77 9.74
CA GLY A 47 -19.65 9.35 8.55
C GLY A 47 -19.52 8.49 7.29
N GLN A 48 -18.61 7.50 7.26
CA GLN A 48 -18.46 6.57 6.16
C GLN A 48 -19.31 5.31 6.30
N GLU A 49 -19.93 5.08 7.46
CA GLU A 49 -20.87 3.97 7.67
C GLU A 49 -22.15 4.12 6.82
N VAL A 50 -22.85 3.02 6.62
CA VAL A 50 -24.11 2.99 5.85
C VAL A 50 -25.20 2.30 6.67
N PRO A 51 -26.19 3.05 7.19
CA PRO A 51 -26.29 4.52 7.18
C PRO A 51 -25.19 5.17 8.04
N PRO A 52 -24.88 6.48 7.81
CA PRO A 52 -23.87 7.19 8.59
C PRO A 52 -24.18 7.19 10.10
N VAL A 53 -23.13 7.06 10.91
CA VAL A 53 -23.21 7.09 12.38
C VAL A 53 -22.55 8.37 12.88
N VAL A 54 -23.24 9.09 13.76
CA VAL A 54 -22.71 10.31 14.39
C VAL A 54 -21.98 9.93 15.68
N VAL A 55 -20.67 9.85 15.61
CA VAL A 55 -19.77 9.51 16.73
C VAL A 55 -18.46 10.28 16.59
N ASP A 56 -17.78 10.49 17.74
CA ASP A 56 -16.44 11.09 17.77
C ASP A 56 -15.35 10.03 17.58
N GLY A 57 -15.72 8.76 17.55
CA GLY A 57 -14.82 7.63 17.34
C GLY A 57 -14.17 7.68 15.94
N THR A 58 -12.89 7.39 15.89
CA THR A 58 -12.10 7.35 14.65
C THR A 58 -11.19 6.12 14.63
N GLY A 59 -10.62 5.84 13.48
CA GLY A 59 -9.57 4.85 13.35
C GLY A 59 -8.66 5.18 12.18
N THR A 60 -7.48 4.59 12.19
CA THR A 60 -6.52 4.69 11.09
C THR A 60 -5.68 3.44 11.02
N GLY A 61 -5.14 3.14 9.85
CA GLY A 61 -4.27 2.00 9.67
C GLY A 61 -3.74 1.85 8.25
N THR A 62 -3.06 0.74 8.02
CA THR A 62 -2.55 0.39 6.70
C THR A 62 -2.91 -1.06 6.40
N ILE A 63 -3.54 -1.27 5.27
CA ILE A 63 -3.82 -2.60 4.71
C ILE A 63 -2.93 -2.78 3.48
N THR A 64 -2.18 -3.86 3.45
CA THR A 64 -1.30 -4.20 2.32
C THR A 64 -1.86 -5.41 1.60
N ILE A 65 -2.05 -5.28 0.29
CA ILE A 65 -2.56 -6.33 -0.58
C ILE A 65 -1.50 -6.65 -1.64
N ALA A 66 -0.96 -7.86 -1.59
CA ALA A 66 0.05 -8.32 -2.53
C ALA A 66 -0.56 -8.74 -3.87
N SER A 67 0.26 -8.81 -4.90
CA SER A 67 -0.18 -9.20 -6.26
C SER A 67 -0.74 -10.61 -6.35
N ASP A 68 -0.35 -11.49 -5.42
CA ASP A 68 -0.87 -12.87 -5.30
C ASP A 68 -2.15 -12.95 -4.44
N GLY A 69 -2.68 -11.82 -4.00
CA GLY A 69 -3.86 -11.69 -3.17
C GLY A 69 -3.60 -11.77 -1.66
N ALA A 70 -2.37 -12.02 -1.20
CA ALA A 70 -2.09 -12.04 0.24
C ALA A 70 -2.40 -10.68 0.88
N VAL A 71 -3.06 -10.70 2.04
CA VAL A 71 -3.47 -9.50 2.79
C VAL A 71 -2.75 -9.47 4.12
N SER A 72 -2.30 -8.29 4.51
CA SER A 72 -1.69 -8.02 5.82
C SER A 72 -1.98 -6.59 6.27
N GLY A 73 -1.67 -6.29 7.52
CA GLY A 73 -1.82 -4.95 8.06
C GLY A 73 -2.71 -4.90 9.28
N SER A 74 -3.00 -3.70 9.74
CA SER A 74 -3.81 -3.46 10.93
C SER A 74 -4.45 -2.08 10.90
N VAL A 75 -5.50 -1.93 11.69
CA VAL A 75 -6.12 -0.63 12.01
C VAL A 75 -6.15 -0.46 13.52
N THR A 76 -6.01 0.78 13.97
CA THR A 76 -6.13 1.17 15.38
C THR A 76 -7.22 2.21 15.50
N THR A 77 -8.09 2.06 16.49
CA THR A 77 -9.20 2.97 16.76
C THR A 77 -8.91 3.87 17.95
N ARG A 78 -9.64 4.96 18.03
CA ARG A 78 -9.65 5.87 19.18
C ARG A 78 -11.09 6.21 19.53
N GLY A 79 -11.47 6.10 20.82
CA GLY A 79 -12.82 6.39 21.28
C GLY A 79 -13.88 5.40 20.79
N VAL A 80 -13.47 4.20 20.35
CA VAL A 80 -14.34 3.13 19.84
C VAL A 80 -14.21 1.91 20.74
N ALA A 81 -15.26 1.54 21.45
CA ALA A 81 -15.30 0.32 22.27
C ALA A 81 -15.55 -0.92 21.38
N GLY A 82 -14.59 -1.20 20.49
CA GLY A 82 -14.70 -2.23 19.47
C GLY A 82 -14.81 -3.65 20.03
N ILE A 83 -15.77 -4.41 19.52
CA ILE A 83 -16.03 -5.82 19.86
C ILE A 83 -15.71 -6.77 18.70
N ALA A 84 -15.72 -6.27 17.45
CA ALA A 84 -15.35 -6.97 16.23
C ALA A 84 -14.89 -5.98 15.16
N ALA A 85 -14.09 -6.45 14.22
CA ALA A 85 -13.70 -5.69 13.05
C ALA A 85 -13.54 -6.62 11.85
N HIS A 86 -13.82 -6.12 10.65
CA HIS A 86 -13.78 -6.93 9.42
C HIS A 86 -13.32 -6.11 8.23
N ILE A 87 -12.78 -6.81 7.22
CA ILE A 87 -12.75 -6.32 5.85
C ILE A 87 -13.97 -6.89 5.13
N HIS A 88 -14.65 -6.02 4.38
CA HIS A 88 -15.86 -6.33 3.61
C HIS A 88 -15.64 -6.02 2.13
N GLU A 89 -16.44 -6.65 1.27
CA GLU A 89 -16.58 -6.29 -0.14
C GLU A 89 -17.84 -5.43 -0.32
N GLY A 90 -17.66 -4.16 -0.70
CA GLY A 90 -18.74 -3.20 -0.95
C GLY A 90 -18.17 -1.87 -1.43
N ALA A 91 -18.82 -1.28 -2.41
CA ALA A 91 -18.48 0.04 -2.92
C ALA A 91 -18.73 1.14 -1.87
N ILE A 92 -18.21 2.34 -2.11
CA ILE A 92 -18.49 3.51 -1.28
C ILE A 92 -20.01 3.70 -1.18
N GLY A 93 -20.52 3.87 0.04
CA GLY A 93 -21.95 4.05 0.30
C GLY A 93 -22.80 2.78 0.20
N GLN A 94 -22.18 1.60 0.10
CA GLN A 94 -22.87 0.31 0.07
C GLN A 94 -22.33 -0.64 1.15
N ASN A 95 -23.23 -1.38 1.79
CA ASN A 95 -22.85 -2.48 2.67
C ASN A 95 -22.66 -3.76 1.85
N GLY A 96 -21.74 -4.61 2.30
CA GLY A 96 -21.46 -5.87 1.65
C GLY A 96 -21.01 -6.96 2.62
N PRO A 97 -20.78 -8.19 2.13
CA PRO A 97 -20.43 -9.34 2.97
C PRO A 97 -19.02 -9.16 3.60
N VAL A 98 -18.86 -9.79 4.78
CA VAL A 98 -17.53 -9.98 5.38
C VAL A 98 -16.70 -10.90 4.49
N ILE A 99 -15.47 -10.48 4.20
CA ILE A 99 -14.50 -11.31 3.45
C ILE A 99 -13.30 -11.72 4.29
N ILE A 100 -12.88 -10.88 5.27
CA ILE A 100 -11.80 -11.20 6.21
C ILE A 100 -12.19 -10.67 7.60
N PRO A 101 -12.43 -11.54 8.60
CA PRO A 101 -12.51 -11.10 9.98
C PRO A 101 -11.13 -10.71 10.49
N LEU A 102 -11.05 -9.61 11.24
CA LEU A 102 -9.82 -9.13 11.85
C LEU A 102 -9.67 -9.67 13.29
N GLU A 103 -8.43 -9.89 13.72
CA GLU A 103 -8.09 -10.34 15.05
C GLU A 103 -7.81 -9.14 15.97
N LYS A 104 -8.34 -9.13 17.18
CA LYS A 104 -8.01 -8.12 18.18
C LYS A 104 -6.63 -8.40 18.78
N THR A 105 -5.64 -7.62 18.40
CA THR A 105 -4.23 -7.78 18.81
C THR A 105 -3.78 -6.77 19.88
N GLY A 106 -4.65 -5.85 20.24
CA GLY A 106 -4.44 -4.86 21.30
C GLY A 106 -5.76 -4.29 21.80
N PRO A 107 -5.75 -3.41 22.80
CA PRO A 107 -6.97 -2.78 23.32
C PRO A 107 -7.84 -2.17 22.24
N ASP A 108 -7.20 -1.46 21.30
CA ASP A 108 -7.86 -0.72 20.22
C ASP A 108 -7.30 -1.10 18.82
N THR A 109 -6.54 -2.19 18.72
CA THR A 109 -5.86 -2.61 17.48
C THR A 109 -6.46 -3.90 16.95
N TRP A 110 -6.71 -3.90 15.64
CA TRP A 110 -7.26 -5.00 14.88
C TRP A 110 -6.34 -5.34 13.71
N SER A 111 -5.88 -6.57 13.63
CA SER A 111 -4.90 -7.02 12.63
C SER A 111 -5.53 -8.04 11.68
N VAL A 112 -5.08 -8.01 10.45
CA VAL A 112 -5.39 -9.05 9.47
C VAL A 112 -4.76 -10.37 9.93
N PRO A 113 -5.51 -11.49 10.01
CA PRO A 113 -4.97 -12.78 10.43
C PRO A 113 -3.91 -13.27 9.44
N LYS A 114 -2.92 -13.99 9.99
CA LYS A 114 -1.85 -14.56 9.17
C LYS A 114 -2.42 -15.53 8.12
N GLY A 115 -1.99 -15.38 6.88
CA GLY A 115 -2.42 -16.22 5.76
C GLY A 115 -3.73 -15.79 5.10
N ALA A 116 -4.30 -14.65 5.51
CA ALA A 116 -5.46 -14.07 4.82
C ALA A 116 -5.16 -13.79 3.35
N LYS A 117 -6.10 -14.12 2.47
CA LYS A 117 -5.92 -13.99 1.04
C LYS A 117 -7.25 -13.66 0.35
N LEU A 118 -7.19 -12.73 -0.61
CA LEU A 118 -8.31 -12.42 -1.50
C LEU A 118 -8.39 -13.45 -2.63
N THR A 119 -9.60 -13.76 -3.06
CA THR A 119 -9.86 -14.45 -4.33
C THR A 119 -9.61 -13.51 -5.51
N ASP A 120 -9.56 -14.05 -6.72
CA ASP A 120 -9.40 -13.22 -7.94
C ASP A 120 -10.56 -12.21 -8.10
N ALA A 121 -11.78 -12.59 -7.74
CA ALA A 121 -12.94 -11.70 -7.74
C ALA A 121 -12.79 -10.56 -6.73
N GLN A 122 -12.32 -10.86 -5.51
CA GLN A 122 -12.05 -9.87 -4.48
C GLN A 122 -10.86 -8.97 -4.82
N MET A 123 -9.84 -9.49 -5.51
CA MET A 123 -8.75 -8.68 -6.09
C MET A 123 -9.27 -7.71 -7.15
N ALA A 124 -10.21 -8.13 -7.99
CA ALA A 124 -10.87 -7.22 -8.93
C ALA A 124 -11.70 -6.15 -8.19
N ALA A 125 -12.41 -6.51 -7.12
CA ALA A 125 -13.11 -5.57 -6.26
C ALA A 125 -12.14 -4.56 -5.60
N PHE A 126 -11.01 -5.03 -5.05
CA PHE A 126 -9.96 -4.16 -4.51
C PHE A 126 -9.51 -3.11 -5.55
N LYS A 127 -9.19 -3.53 -6.77
CA LYS A 127 -8.75 -2.63 -7.86
C LYS A 127 -9.78 -1.57 -8.24
N ARG A 128 -11.07 -1.81 -7.96
CA ARG A 128 -12.15 -0.82 -8.14
C ARG A 128 -12.37 0.08 -6.91
N GLY A 129 -11.69 -0.21 -5.79
CA GLY A 129 -11.92 0.46 -4.50
C GLY A 129 -13.17 -0.02 -3.78
N ASP A 130 -13.64 -1.24 -4.07
CA ASP A 130 -14.87 -1.84 -3.51
C ASP A 130 -14.59 -2.70 -2.27
N LEU A 131 -13.53 -2.40 -1.51
CA LEU A 131 -13.28 -3.02 -0.20
C LEU A 131 -13.30 -1.96 0.89
N TYR A 132 -13.75 -2.33 2.09
CA TYR A 132 -13.71 -1.45 3.25
C TYR A 132 -13.41 -2.21 4.55
N VAL A 133 -12.82 -1.49 5.51
CA VAL A 133 -12.72 -1.95 6.91
C VAL A 133 -13.82 -1.30 7.71
N ASN A 134 -14.44 -2.04 8.64
CA ASN A 134 -15.22 -1.42 9.70
C ASN A 134 -14.99 -2.06 11.06
N VAL A 135 -15.30 -1.31 12.11
CA VAL A 135 -15.22 -1.75 13.51
C VAL A 135 -16.60 -1.61 14.15
N HIS A 136 -17.05 -2.72 14.73
CA HIS A 136 -18.36 -2.84 15.36
C HIS A 136 -18.25 -2.68 16.87
N THR A 137 -19.29 -2.12 17.48
CA THR A 137 -19.42 -1.99 18.93
C THR A 137 -20.76 -2.59 19.41
N ALA A 138 -20.92 -2.74 20.72
CA ALA A 138 -22.19 -3.20 21.28
C ALA A 138 -23.36 -2.26 20.95
N ARG A 139 -23.07 -0.95 20.81
CA ARG A 139 -24.06 0.09 20.46
C ARG A 139 -24.35 0.11 18.94
N HIS A 140 -23.33 -0.07 18.13
CA HIS A 140 -23.40 -0.03 16.66
C HIS A 140 -22.96 -1.37 16.08
N ARG A 141 -23.86 -2.35 16.12
CA ARG A 141 -23.57 -3.72 15.68
C ARG A 141 -23.39 -3.83 14.16
N GLY A 142 -23.92 -2.89 13.38
CA GLY A 142 -23.71 -2.80 11.93
C GLY A 142 -22.36 -2.18 11.54
N GLY A 143 -21.71 -1.50 12.47
CA GLY A 143 -20.44 -0.74 12.31
C GLY A 143 -20.56 0.61 13.00
N GLU A 144 -19.52 1.04 13.71
CA GLU A 144 -19.41 2.36 14.32
C GLU A 144 -18.49 3.27 13.51
N VAL A 145 -17.39 2.75 13.02
CA VAL A 145 -16.45 3.47 12.15
C VAL A 145 -16.05 2.60 10.98
N ARG A 146 -16.03 3.20 9.79
CA ARG A 146 -15.71 2.56 8.51
C ARG A 146 -14.69 3.38 7.73
N GLY A 147 -13.82 2.71 6.98
CA GLY A 147 -12.89 3.32 6.02
C GLY A 147 -12.78 2.50 4.75
N GLN A 148 -12.92 3.16 3.59
CA GLN A 148 -12.76 2.50 2.30
C GLN A 148 -11.28 2.23 2.00
N ILE A 149 -10.97 1.06 1.44
CA ILE A 149 -9.62 0.67 1.00
C ILE A 149 -9.50 1.05 -0.48
N ILE A 150 -8.92 2.22 -0.74
CA ILE A 150 -8.77 2.78 -2.10
C ILE A 150 -7.32 2.56 -2.57
N PRO A 151 -7.07 1.79 -3.66
CA PRO A 151 -5.75 1.50 -4.22
C PRO A 151 -4.97 2.73 -4.65
#